data_a8a457a573d4fe6a16a8b56adb4db4f5
#
_entry.id   a8a457a573d4fe6a16a8b56adb4db4f5
#
_cell.length_a   1.000
_cell.length_b   1.000
_cell.length_c   1.000
_cell.angle_alpha   90.00
_cell.angle_beta   90.00
_cell.angle_gamma   90.00
#
_symmetry.space_group_name_H-M   'P 1'
#
loop_
_entity.id
_entity.type
_entity.pdbx_description
1 polymer ?
#
loop_
_entity_poly.entity_id
_entity_poly.type
_entity_poly.pdbx_seq_one_letter_code
_entity_poly.pdbx_strand_id
1 'polypeptide(L)'
;MLSAKRPIHKYIAYFQAYTNTYAPVPYLEKIFQEAISHPGIVALSIGTRPDCLEDDVVELLSRLNMVKPVWVELGLQTIHESTAAYIRRGYPLSCFEDSLKRLRTAGLEVVVHTILGLPGESREDILATMDYLNTRDIQGIKLQ
;
A
#
# COMPACT_ATOMS: atom_id res chain seq x y z
N MET A 1 -20.41 -9.47 12.62
CA MET A 1 -20.87 -8.20 13.23
C MET A 1 -21.27 -7.11 12.19
N LEU A 2 -20.66 -7.03 11.01
CA LEU A 2 -21.04 -6.06 9.96
C LEU A 2 -22.33 -6.45 9.22
N SER A 3 -22.65 -7.73 9.09
CA SER A 3 -23.84 -8.22 8.40
C SER A 3 -25.16 -7.94 9.11
N ALA A 4 -25.12 -7.56 10.41
CA ALA A 4 -26.35 -7.27 11.18
C ALA A 4 -26.97 -5.90 10.89
N LYS A 5 -26.25 -5.00 10.20
CA LYS A 5 -26.72 -3.63 9.90
C LYS A 5 -27.21 -3.42 8.47
N ARG A 6 -26.72 -4.22 7.51
CA ARG A 6 -27.16 -4.23 6.08
C ARG A 6 -26.80 -5.59 5.48
N PRO A 7 -27.57 -6.12 4.49
CA PRO A 7 -27.17 -7.33 3.78
C PRO A 7 -25.95 -7.05 2.89
N ILE A 8 -24.77 -7.09 3.48
CA ILE A 8 -23.49 -6.92 2.75
C ILE A 8 -23.03 -8.32 2.36
N HIS A 9 -22.79 -8.54 1.07
CA HIS A 9 -22.36 -9.83 0.52
C HIS A 9 -20.99 -9.74 -0.18
N LYS A 10 -20.39 -8.53 -0.26
CA LYS A 10 -19.11 -8.27 -0.92
C LYS A 10 -18.16 -7.57 0.04
N TYR A 11 -16.94 -8.07 0.12
CA TYR A 11 -15.93 -7.58 1.04
C TYR A 11 -14.59 -7.40 0.31
N ILE A 12 -13.78 -6.50 0.82
CA ILE A 12 -12.37 -6.37 0.46
C ILE A 12 -11.58 -7.08 1.55
N ALA A 13 -10.71 -8.01 1.18
CA ALA A 13 -9.76 -8.58 2.13
C ALA A 13 -8.63 -7.57 2.33
N TYR A 14 -8.54 -7.02 3.53
CA TYR A 14 -7.57 -6.01 3.87
C TYR A 14 -6.48 -6.58 4.77
N PHE A 15 -5.28 -6.67 4.21
CA PHE A 15 -4.07 -7.04 4.92
C PHE A 15 -3.40 -5.78 5.43
N GLN A 16 -3.61 -5.49 6.70
CA GLN A 16 -2.99 -4.37 7.40
C GLN A 16 -2.36 -4.84 8.71
N ALA A 17 -1.76 -3.93 9.41
CA ALA A 17 -0.81 -4.06 10.49
C ALA A 17 0.53 -4.60 10.00
N TYR A 18 1.55 -3.78 10.22
CA TYR A 18 2.93 -4.05 9.81
C TYR A 18 3.11 -4.13 8.28
N THR A 19 4.06 -4.97 7.85
CA THR A 19 4.48 -5.12 6.46
C THR A 19 4.00 -6.47 5.94
N ASN A 20 2.94 -6.46 5.13
CA ASN A 20 2.27 -7.70 4.73
C ASN A 20 2.90 -8.40 3.52
N THR A 21 4.02 -7.90 3.02
CA THR A 21 4.81 -8.54 1.96
C THR A 21 6.18 -9.02 2.45
N TYR A 22 6.49 -8.87 3.73
CA TYR A 22 7.76 -9.31 4.32
C TYR A 22 7.67 -10.77 4.78
N ALA A 23 7.62 -11.67 3.79
CA ALA A 23 7.65 -13.12 4.00
C ALA A 23 8.05 -13.83 2.70
N PRO A 24 8.46 -15.12 2.74
CA PRO A 24 8.73 -15.89 1.54
C PRO A 24 7.50 -15.94 0.61
N VAL A 25 7.74 -15.78 -0.70
CA VAL A 25 6.68 -15.74 -1.72
C VAL A 25 5.71 -16.92 -1.65
N PRO A 26 6.14 -18.19 -1.45
CA PRO A 26 5.21 -19.31 -1.33
C PRO A 26 4.22 -19.17 -0.16
N TYR A 27 4.66 -18.55 0.94
CA TYR A 27 3.77 -18.27 2.07
C TYR A 27 2.77 -17.15 1.74
N LEU A 28 3.25 -16.05 1.14
CA LEU A 28 2.40 -14.94 0.70
C LEU A 28 1.35 -15.41 -0.32
N GLU A 29 1.78 -16.21 -1.30
CA GLU A 29 0.89 -16.77 -2.31
C GLU A 29 -0.23 -17.59 -1.66
N LYS A 30 0.11 -18.47 -0.72
CA LYS A 30 -0.87 -19.28 0.00
C LYS A 30 -1.94 -18.42 0.69
N ILE A 31 -1.52 -17.43 1.49
CA ILE A 31 -2.48 -16.62 2.28
C ILE A 31 -3.33 -15.69 1.40
N PHE A 32 -2.73 -15.11 0.34
CA PHE A 32 -3.47 -14.25 -0.57
C PHE A 32 -4.43 -15.04 -1.45
N GLN A 33 -4.04 -16.22 -1.93
CA GLN A 33 -4.92 -17.12 -2.67
C GLN A 33 -6.09 -17.63 -1.83
N GLU A 34 -5.84 -17.97 -0.57
CA GLU A 34 -6.90 -18.34 0.36
C GLU A 34 -7.94 -17.22 0.51
N ALA A 35 -7.48 -15.97 0.71
CA ALA A 35 -8.36 -14.82 0.80
C ALA A 35 -9.12 -14.55 -0.51
N ILE A 36 -8.43 -14.54 -1.67
CA ILE A 36 -9.02 -14.18 -2.96
C ILE A 36 -9.98 -15.24 -3.47
N SER A 37 -9.83 -16.49 -3.06
CA SER A 37 -10.70 -17.61 -3.45
C SER A 37 -12.08 -17.55 -2.79
N HIS A 38 -12.21 -16.82 -1.69
CA HIS A 38 -13.50 -16.71 -1.00
C HIS A 38 -14.54 -15.96 -1.87
N PRO A 39 -15.75 -16.51 -2.07
CA PRO A 39 -16.74 -15.93 -3.00
C PRO A 39 -17.23 -14.54 -2.60
N GLY A 40 -17.23 -14.22 -1.31
CA GLY A 40 -17.59 -12.89 -0.81
C GLY A 40 -16.48 -11.85 -0.93
N ILE A 41 -15.24 -12.24 -1.21
CA ILE A 41 -14.13 -11.31 -1.42
C ILE A 41 -14.10 -10.87 -2.89
N VAL A 42 -14.15 -9.56 -3.11
CA VAL A 42 -14.15 -8.96 -4.45
C VAL A 42 -12.84 -8.27 -4.81
N ALA A 43 -12.00 -7.98 -3.83
CA ALA A 43 -10.68 -7.38 -4.04
C ALA A 43 -9.76 -7.66 -2.85
N LEU A 44 -8.45 -7.49 -3.04
CA LEU A 44 -7.44 -7.45 -1.98
C LEU A 44 -6.91 -6.03 -1.83
N SER A 45 -6.70 -5.60 -0.59
CA SER A 45 -5.94 -4.40 -0.24
C SER A 45 -4.78 -4.83 0.65
N ILE A 46 -3.55 -4.50 0.26
CA ILE A 46 -2.34 -5.01 0.91
C ILE A 46 -1.46 -3.84 1.36
N GLY A 47 -1.41 -3.61 2.68
CA GLY A 47 -0.56 -2.59 3.29
C GLY A 47 0.89 -3.07 3.39
N THR A 48 1.83 -2.29 2.88
CA THR A 48 3.25 -2.64 2.92
C THR A 48 4.19 -1.43 2.88
N ARG A 49 5.46 -1.72 3.10
CA ARG A 49 6.57 -0.78 2.98
C ARG A 49 7.21 -0.89 1.60
N PRO A 50 7.74 0.21 1.04
CA PRO A 50 8.44 0.20 -0.25
C PRO A 50 9.64 -0.75 -0.30
N ASP A 51 10.40 -0.83 0.79
CA ASP A 51 11.60 -1.67 0.92
C ASP A 51 11.30 -3.17 1.14
N CYS A 52 10.03 -3.57 1.06
CA CYS A 52 9.59 -4.97 1.19
C CYS A 52 8.78 -5.43 -0.04
N LEU A 53 9.14 -4.93 -1.20
CA LEU A 53 8.53 -5.25 -2.49
C LEU A 53 9.61 -5.74 -3.46
N GLU A 54 10.16 -6.92 -3.20
CA GLU A 54 11.05 -7.60 -4.13
C GLU A 54 10.32 -7.93 -5.46
N ASP A 55 11.06 -8.16 -6.53
CA ASP A 55 10.47 -8.35 -7.86
C ASP A 55 9.52 -9.55 -7.94
N ASP A 56 9.84 -10.64 -7.26
CA ASP A 56 9.01 -11.84 -7.17
C ASP A 56 7.69 -11.60 -6.39
N VAL A 57 7.72 -10.70 -5.40
CA VAL A 57 6.50 -10.26 -4.70
C VAL A 57 5.63 -9.43 -5.63
N VAL A 58 6.20 -8.49 -6.37
CA VAL A 58 5.46 -7.66 -7.34
C VAL A 58 4.84 -8.56 -8.43
N GLU A 59 5.57 -9.57 -8.90
CA GLU A 59 5.07 -10.56 -9.86
C GLU A 59 3.90 -11.36 -9.27
N LEU A 60 4.01 -11.82 -8.03
CA LEU A 60 2.90 -12.51 -7.34
C LEU A 60 1.65 -11.63 -7.29
N LEU A 61 1.78 -10.37 -6.85
CA LEU A 61 0.65 -9.45 -6.76
C LEU A 61 0.03 -9.17 -8.13
N SER A 62 0.84 -9.05 -9.18
CA SER A 62 0.37 -8.89 -10.56
C SER A 62 -0.44 -10.10 -11.04
N ARG A 63 0.03 -11.33 -10.75
CA ARG A 63 -0.73 -12.56 -11.07
C ARG A 63 -2.07 -12.61 -10.34
N LEU A 64 -2.10 -12.24 -9.07
CA LEU A 64 -3.34 -12.19 -8.27
C LEU A 64 -4.32 -11.15 -8.81
N ASN A 65 -3.82 -10.01 -9.30
CA ASN A 65 -4.61 -8.95 -9.90
C ASN A 65 -5.35 -9.40 -11.19
N MET A 66 -4.85 -10.42 -11.86
CA MET A 66 -5.54 -11.05 -13.01
C MET A 66 -6.76 -11.89 -12.58
N VAL A 67 -6.86 -12.25 -11.32
CA VAL A 67 -7.98 -13.04 -10.75
C VAL A 67 -9.05 -12.12 -10.16
N LYS A 68 -8.66 -11.21 -9.28
CA LYS A 68 -9.50 -10.16 -8.70
C LYS A 68 -8.66 -8.91 -8.46
N PRO A 69 -9.25 -7.70 -8.46
CA PRO A 69 -8.52 -6.47 -8.22
C PRO A 69 -7.65 -6.53 -6.96
N VAL A 70 -6.41 -6.15 -7.10
CA VAL A 70 -5.43 -6.01 -6.02
C VAL A 70 -4.88 -4.60 -6.05
N TRP A 71 -4.92 -3.91 -4.93
CA TRP A 71 -4.18 -2.66 -4.78
C TRP A 71 -3.22 -2.72 -3.60
N VAL A 72 -2.15 -1.96 -3.71
CA VAL A 72 -1.11 -1.86 -2.70
C VAL A 72 -1.26 -0.56 -1.94
N GLU A 73 -1.39 -0.64 -0.63
CA GLU A 73 -1.34 0.52 0.26
C GLU A 73 0.12 0.75 0.67
N LEU A 74 0.77 1.69 -0.03
CA LEU A 74 2.21 1.92 0.04
C LEU A 74 2.55 3.03 1.03
N GLY A 75 3.39 2.74 2.01
CA GLY A 75 3.83 3.72 3.01
C GLY A 75 4.78 4.75 2.40
N LEU A 76 4.43 6.04 2.52
CA LEU A 76 5.32 7.18 2.27
C LEU A 76 5.55 7.97 3.55
N GLN A 77 4.47 8.25 4.24
CA GLN A 77 4.33 9.06 5.44
C GLN A 77 4.56 10.55 5.17
N THR A 78 5.72 10.91 4.65
CA THR A 78 6.15 12.27 4.26
C THR A 78 7.24 12.20 3.20
N ILE A 79 7.42 13.28 2.42
CA ILE A 79 8.55 13.43 1.50
C ILE A 79 9.80 13.98 2.18
N HIS A 80 9.69 14.54 3.38
CA HIS A 80 10.76 15.22 4.08
C HIS A 80 11.69 14.22 4.78
N GLU A 81 12.91 14.09 4.26
CA GLU A 81 13.87 13.09 4.77
C GLU A 81 14.28 13.32 6.22
N SER A 82 14.31 14.57 6.71
CA SER A 82 14.57 14.88 8.13
C SER A 82 13.48 14.33 9.03
N THR A 83 12.21 14.51 8.65
CA THR A 83 11.06 13.95 9.35
C THR A 83 11.03 12.43 9.24
N ALA A 84 11.30 11.89 8.05
CA ALA A 84 11.40 10.45 7.83
C ALA A 84 12.47 9.78 8.71
N ALA A 85 13.61 10.44 8.87
CA ALA A 85 14.67 9.99 9.79
C ALA A 85 14.22 10.07 11.25
N TYR A 86 13.55 11.16 11.65
CA TYR A 86 13.04 11.35 13.01
C TYR A 86 12.04 10.25 13.41
N ILE A 87 11.08 9.94 12.55
CA ILE A 87 10.10 8.85 12.77
C ILE A 87 10.66 7.46 12.51
N ARG A 88 11.93 7.34 12.14
CA ARG A 88 12.61 6.09 11.80
C ARG A 88 11.89 5.30 10.71
N ARG A 89 11.48 5.98 9.65
CA ARG A 89 10.82 5.35 8.49
C ARG A 89 11.64 4.18 7.91
N GLY A 90 12.98 4.32 7.89
CA GLY A 90 13.90 3.23 7.57
C GLY A 90 14.20 3.03 6.08
N TYR A 91 13.63 3.84 5.19
CA TYR A 91 13.92 3.85 3.75
C TYR A 91 13.86 5.29 3.20
N PRO A 92 14.65 5.62 2.15
CA PRO A 92 14.65 6.93 1.51
C PRO A 92 13.44 7.11 0.58
N LEU A 93 13.17 8.36 0.19
CA LEU A 93 12.13 8.69 -0.78
C LEU A 93 12.33 7.97 -2.12
N SER A 94 13.59 7.80 -2.56
CA SER A 94 13.92 7.09 -3.80
C SER A 94 13.46 5.63 -3.80
N CYS A 95 13.44 4.97 -2.64
CA CYS A 95 12.90 3.62 -2.51
C CYS A 95 11.39 3.59 -2.74
N PHE A 96 10.67 4.59 -2.25
CA PHE A 96 9.24 4.75 -2.53
C PHE A 96 9.00 4.98 -4.03
N GLU A 97 9.77 5.86 -4.65
CA GLU A 97 9.63 6.17 -6.09
C GLU A 97 9.87 4.94 -6.98
N ASP A 98 10.92 4.16 -6.68
CA ASP A 98 11.22 2.91 -7.39
C ASP A 98 10.09 1.90 -7.23
N SER A 99 9.64 1.67 -6.02
CA SER A 99 8.56 0.72 -5.72
C SER A 99 7.25 1.14 -6.38
N LEU A 100 6.88 2.43 -6.34
CA LEU A 100 5.72 2.95 -7.03
C LEU A 100 5.81 2.70 -8.54
N LYS A 101 6.95 3.00 -9.16
CA LYS A 101 7.18 2.76 -10.58
C LYS A 101 7.02 1.27 -10.94
N ARG A 102 7.62 0.37 -10.17
CA ARG A 102 7.53 -1.09 -10.42
C ARG A 102 6.09 -1.60 -10.27
N LEU A 103 5.38 -1.19 -9.23
CA LEU A 103 3.97 -1.55 -9.04
C LEU A 103 3.10 -1.06 -10.19
N ARG A 104 3.26 0.20 -10.63
CA ARG A 104 2.50 0.76 -11.75
C ARG A 104 2.82 0.08 -13.07
N THR A 105 4.09 -0.24 -13.31
CA THR A 105 4.52 -1.01 -14.50
C THR A 105 3.90 -2.40 -14.52
N ALA A 106 3.71 -3.02 -13.35
CA ALA A 106 3.05 -4.32 -13.19
C ALA A 106 1.50 -4.24 -13.25
N GLY A 107 0.92 -3.05 -13.51
CA GLY A 107 -0.53 -2.85 -13.63
C GLY A 107 -1.28 -2.82 -12.31
N LEU A 108 -0.59 -2.69 -11.17
CA LEU A 108 -1.20 -2.64 -9.85
C LEU A 108 -1.63 -1.21 -9.48
N GLU A 109 -2.79 -1.08 -8.85
CA GLU A 109 -3.23 0.19 -8.27
C GLU A 109 -2.51 0.46 -6.95
N VAL A 110 -2.20 1.74 -6.69
CA VAL A 110 -1.47 2.16 -5.50
C VAL A 110 -2.24 3.23 -4.74
N VAL A 111 -2.45 2.99 -3.45
CA VAL A 111 -2.94 3.97 -2.47
C VAL A 111 -1.78 4.34 -1.57
N VAL A 112 -1.48 5.62 -1.44
CA VAL A 112 -0.32 6.08 -0.66
C VAL A 112 -0.75 6.48 0.74
N HIS A 113 -0.06 5.95 1.74
CA HIS A 113 -0.26 6.36 3.13
C HIS A 113 0.61 7.57 3.47
N THR A 114 -0.02 8.61 4.02
CA THR A 114 0.64 9.80 4.56
C THR A 114 0.17 10.04 5.99
N ILE A 115 1.03 10.65 6.80
CA ILE A 115 0.69 11.03 8.18
C ILE A 115 0.70 12.56 8.28
N LEU A 116 -0.39 13.11 8.79
CA LEU A 116 -0.52 14.55 9.02
C LEU A 116 -0.07 14.90 10.44
N GLY A 117 0.60 16.05 10.59
CA GLY A 117 1.03 16.53 11.90
C GLY A 117 2.20 15.78 12.49
N LEU A 118 3.10 15.27 11.65
CA LEU A 118 4.37 14.70 12.09
C LEU A 118 5.20 15.75 12.82
N PRO A 119 5.94 15.36 13.88
CA PRO A 119 6.76 16.29 14.63
C PRO A 119 7.77 17.04 13.74
N GLY A 120 7.77 18.36 13.83
CA GLY A 120 8.65 19.24 13.07
C GLY A 120 8.13 19.63 11.68
N GLU A 121 7.00 19.11 11.24
CA GLU A 121 6.37 19.53 9.98
C GLU A 121 5.40 20.70 10.20
N SER A 122 5.55 21.71 9.37
CA SER A 122 4.61 22.81 9.22
C SER A 122 3.45 22.43 8.30
N ARG A 123 2.47 23.32 8.20
CA ARG A 123 1.39 23.19 7.21
C ARG A 123 1.93 23.17 5.78
N GLU A 124 2.93 23.99 5.51
CA GLU A 124 3.61 24.13 4.22
C GLU A 124 4.30 22.81 3.84
N ASP A 125 4.92 22.12 4.78
CA ASP A 125 5.55 20.81 4.56
C ASP A 125 4.50 19.74 4.21
N ILE A 126 3.36 19.75 4.90
CA ILE A 126 2.24 18.85 4.59
C ILE A 126 1.72 19.11 3.17
N LEU A 127 1.53 20.39 2.81
CA LEU A 127 1.07 20.76 1.47
C LEU A 127 2.09 20.36 0.40
N ALA A 128 3.39 20.53 0.65
CA ALA A 128 4.45 20.08 -0.26
C ALA A 128 4.39 18.56 -0.50
N THR A 129 4.07 17.76 0.53
CA THR A 129 3.86 16.32 0.37
C THR A 129 2.65 16.03 -0.52
N MET A 130 1.54 16.77 -0.36
CA MET A 130 0.36 16.61 -1.21
C MET A 130 0.62 17.03 -2.65
N ASP A 131 1.31 18.14 -2.87
CA ASP A 131 1.67 18.63 -4.21
C ASP A 131 2.59 17.63 -4.92
N TYR A 132 3.55 17.05 -4.20
CA TYR A 132 4.39 15.97 -4.73
C TYR A 132 3.53 14.79 -5.18
N LEU A 133 2.57 14.32 -4.37
CA LEU A 133 1.72 13.17 -4.70
C LEU A 133 0.79 13.47 -5.89
N ASN A 134 0.33 14.72 -6.06
CA ASN A 134 -0.48 15.13 -7.20
C ASN A 134 0.23 14.96 -8.55
N THR A 135 1.57 14.87 -8.54
CA THR A 135 2.38 14.65 -9.76
C THR A 135 2.69 13.17 -10.00
N ARG A 136 2.23 12.26 -9.16
CA ARG A 136 2.53 10.83 -9.23
C ARG A 136 1.35 10.04 -9.79
N ASP A 137 1.67 8.92 -10.45
CA ASP A 137 0.65 7.98 -10.92
C ASP A 137 0.18 7.09 -9.77
N ILE A 138 -0.74 7.62 -8.98
CA ILE A 138 -1.38 6.95 -7.83
C ILE A 138 -2.88 7.01 -7.95
N GLN A 139 -3.60 6.05 -7.36
CA GLN A 139 -5.05 5.96 -7.43
C GLN A 139 -5.75 6.48 -6.18
N GLY A 140 -5.02 6.67 -5.10
CA GLY A 140 -5.59 7.22 -3.87
C GLY A 140 -4.54 7.62 -2.84
N ILE A 141 -5.00 8.40 -1.86
CA ILE A 141 -4.21 8.80 -0.68
C ILE A 141 -5.01 8.42 0.55
N LYS A 142 -4.35 7.80 1.52
CA LYS A 142 -4.89 7.55 2.85
C LYS A 142 -4.20 8.45 3.86
N LEU A 143 -4.97 9.39 4.39
CA LEU A 143 -4.52 10.33 5.41
C LEU A 143 -4.67 9.71 6.80
N GLN A 144 -3.63 9.81 7.61
CA GLN A 144 -3.59 9.35 9.00
C GLN A 144 -3.14 10.47 9.93
#